data_a2b15f920441c3e1985e15d7cf3e969f
#
_entry.id   a2b15f920441c3e1985e15d7cf3e969f
#
_cell.length_a   1.000
_cell.length_b   1.000
_cell.length_c   1.000
_cell.angle_alpha   90.00
_cell.angle_beta   90.00
_cell.angle_gamma   90.00
#
_symmetry.space_group_name_H-M   'P 1'
#
loop_
_entity.id
_entity.type
_entity.pdbx_description
1 polymer ?
#
loop_
_entity_poly.entity_id
_entity_poly.type
_entity_poly.pdbx_seq_one_letter_code
_entity_poly.pdbx_strand_id
1 'polypeptide(L)'
;MAAAPLTAGVQPLGLKWVLTTKPAADSSKPRYKARLVVKGCAQRPGEYGQLYAPVAMTPTLRTLLAKVAAEDLELHQLDICTAFLNGELGEEVWVKQPEGYQQGGSRMAYKLQRALYGLKQAPRAWHEKLQQVMVGVLGCTAASADPSLFVKHSSSGSIWVLVYVDDMLVTAKQLEQVQQAKQEIMGHFRARDLSEASCYVGMEISRD
;
A
#
# COMPACT_ATOMS: atom_id res chain seq x y z
N MET A 1 13.46 10.64 6.57
CA MET A 1 13.77 10.70 8.03
C MET A 1 14.90 11.67 8.21
N ALA A 2 14.83 12.57 9.17
CA ALA A 2 15.93 13.47 9.55
C ALA A 2 16.41 13.08 10.94
N ALA A 3 17.73 12.96 11.14
CA ALA A 3 18.31 12.73 12.45
C ALA A 3 18.20 14.03 13.25
N ALA A 4 17.68 13.93 14.47
CA ALA A 4 17.55 15.06 15.37
C ALA A 4 17.86 14.63 16.80
N PRO A 5 18.27 15.56 17.68
CA PRO A 5 18.40 15.27 19.09
C PRO A 5 17.06 14.82 19.67
N LEU A 6 17.10 13.76 20.48
CA LEU A 6 15.91 13.24 21.10
C LEU A 6 15.40 14.23 22.16
N THR A 7 14.13 14.59 22.08
CA THR A 7 13.48 15.45 23.08
C THR A 7 13.40 14.72 24.42
N ALA A 8 13.62 15.44 25.51
CA ALA A 8 13.55 14.88 26.86
C ALA A 8 12.19 14.20 27.11
N GLY A 9 12.20 12.99 27.65
CA GLY A 9 10.99 12.21 27.96
C GLY A 9 10.45 11.36 26.79
N VAL A 10 10.92 11.54 25.55
CA VAL A 10 10.52 10.73 24.42
C VAL A 10 11.32 9.44 24.37
N GLN A 11 10.62 8.29 24.29
CA GLN A 11 11.24 6.98 24.11
C GLN A 11 11.12 6.55 22.63
N PRO A 12 12.23 6.53 21.86
CA PRO A 12 12.16 6.16 20.45
C PRO A 12 11.93 4.66 20.29
N LEU A 13 11.05 4.29 19.36
CA LEU A 13 10.75 2.90 19.02
C LEU A 13 11.97 2.23 18.38
N GLY A 14 12.15 0.96 18.65
CA GLY A 14 13.21 0.17 18.04
C GLY A 14 12.91 -0.10 16.56
N LEU A 15 13.97 -0.30 15.80
CA LEU A 15 13.93 -0.77 14.41
C LEU A 15 14.53 -2.16 14.28
N LYS A 16 14.16 -2.87 13.22
CA LYS A 16 14.81 -4.11 12.80
C LYS A 16 14.87 -4.20 11.27
N TRP A 17 15.91 -4.83 10.76
CA TRP A 17 15.96 -5.27 9.37
C TRP A 17 15.24 -6.61 9.21
N VAL A 18 14.34 -6.69 8.23
CA VAL A 18 13.74 -7.94 7.77
C VAL A 18 14.32 -8.25 6.42
N LEU A 19 15.15 -9.29 6.38
CA LEU A 19 15.81 -9.76 5.18
C LEU A 19 15.06 -10.99 4.65
N THR A 20 14.72 -10.97 3.37
CA THR A 20 14.04 -12.08 2.70
C THR A 20 14.68 -12.35 1.35
N THR A 21 14.76 -13.61 0.97
CA THR A 21 15.17 -14.04 -0.35
C THR A 21 13.93 -14.48 -1.12
N LYS A 22 13.69 -13.90 -2.29
CA LYS A 22 12.66 -14.36 -3.21
C LYS A 22 13.31 -15.23 -4.29
N PRO A 23 12.76 -16.42 -4.60
CA PRO A 23 13.23 -17.20 -5.74
C PRO A 23 13.08 -16.35 -7.02
N ALA A 24 13.96 -16.58 -7.97
CA ALA A 24 13.81 -15.97 -9.28
C ALA A 24 12.69 -16.66 -10.06
N ALA A 25 11.96 -15.91 -10.86
CA ALA A 25 10.88 -16.47 -11.70
C ALA A 25 11.42 -17.35 -12.84
N ASP A 26 12.67 -17.17 -13.26
CA ASP A 26 13.27 -17.76 -14.46
C ASP A 26 14.68 -18.29 -14.23
N SER A 27 14.93 -19.13 -13.22
CA SER A 27 16.23 -19.74 -12.90
C SER A 27 17.44 -18.77 -12.80
N SER A 28 17.21 -17.45 -12.81
CA SER A 28 18.20 -16.42 -12.58
C SER A 28 18.56 -16.32 -11.08
N LYS A 29 19.43 -15.39 -10.71
CA LYS A 29 19.90 -15.24 -9.33
C LYS A 29 18.75 -14.85 -8.38
N PRO A 30 18.68 -15.41 -7.15
CA PRO A 30 17.67 -15.05 -6.18
C PRO A 30 17.69 -13.54 -5.87
N ARG A 31 16.52 -12.94 -5.72
CA ARG A 31 16.39 -11.54 -5.39
C ARG A 31 16.37 -11.35 -3.87
N TYR A 32 17.33 -10.62 -3.35
CA TYR A 32 17.36 -10.24 -1.94
C TYR A 32 16.49 -9.01 -1.69
N LYS A 33 15.68 -9.05 -0.64
CA LYS A 33 14.82 -7.95 -0.22
C LYS A 33 15.09 -7.62 1.24
N ALA A 34 15.45 -6.37 1.51
CA ALA A 34 15.62 -5.83 2.86
C ALA A 34 14.51 -4.81 3.15
N ARG A 35 13.87 -4.93 4.30
CA ARG A 35 12.91 -3.95 4.81
C ARG A 35 13.32 -3.47 6.18
N LEU A 36 13.36 -2.17 6.38
CA LEU A 36 13.47 -1.57 7.70
C LEU A 36 12.05 -1.50 8.31
N VAL A 37 11.89 -2.08 9.50
CA VAL A 37 10.59 -2.26 10.15
C VAL A 37 10.65 -1.74 11.57
N VAL A 38 9.66 -0.94 11.97
CA VAL A 38 9.49 -0.49 13.36
C VAL A 38 9.02 -1.65 14.23
N LYS A 39 9.55 -1.77 15.43
CA LYS A 39 9.04 -2.69 16.44
C LYS A 39 7.75 -2.12 17.07
N GLY A 40 6.68 -2.02 16.29
CA GLY A 40 5.41 -1.43 16.70
C GLY A 40 4.70 -2.13 17.85
N CYS A 41 5.10 -3.37 18.19
CA CYS A 41 4.64 -4.03 19.41
C CYS A 41 5.01 -3.25 20.69
N ALA A 42 6.02 -2.39 20.63
CA ALA A 42 6.42 -1.53 21.73
C ALA A 42 5.59 -0.22 21.83
N GLN A 43 4.73 0.08 20.86
CA GLN A 43 3.85 1.25 20.92
C GLN A 43 2.80 1.06 22.03
N ARG A 44 2.63 2.09 22.86
CA ARG A 44 1.67 2.10 23.97
C ARG A 44 0.34 2.73 23.53
N PRO A 45 -0.79 2.37 24.17
CA PRO A 45 -2.03 3.12 24.01
C PRO A 45 -1.81 4.62 24.27
N GLY A 46 -2.36 5.48 23.42
CA GLY A 46 -2.15 6.93 23.45
C GLY A 46 -1.02 7.44 22.56
N GLU A 47 -0.10 6.58 22.09
CA GLU A 47 0.94 6.92 21.11
C GLU A 47 0.46 6.78 19.66
N TYR A 48 -0.77 6.34 19.45
CA TYR A 48 -1.42 6.18 18.15
C TYR A 48 -2.93 6.34 18.29
N GLY A 49 -3.55 6.84 17.23
CA GLY A 49 -5.00 7.00 17.15
C GLY A 49 -5.72 5.70 16.74
N GLN A 50 -6.75 5.82 15.92
CA GLN A 50 -7.49 4.68 15.39
C GLN A 50 -6.59 3.85 14.46
N LEU A 51 -6.78 2.53 14.49
CA LEU A 51 -5.95 1.57 13.74
C LEU A 51 -6.66 0.92 12.57
N TYR A 52 -8.00 0.97 12.56
CA TYR A 52 -8.78 0.32 11.53
C TYR A 52 -8.41 0.85 10.14
N ALA A 53 -8.08 -0.05 9.26
CA ALA A 53 -7.89 0.17 7.84
C ALA A 53 -8.64 -0.94 7.08
N PRO A 54 -9.53 -0.59 6.16
CA PRO A 54 -10.20 -1.60 5.36
C PRO A 54 -9.19 -2.33 4.47
N VAL A 55 -9.46 -3.59 4.24
CA VAL A 55 -8.73 -4.45 3.31
C VAL A 55 -9.77 -5.15 2.46
N ALA A 56 -9.51 -5.33 1.17
CA ALA A 56 -10.43 -5.96 0.25
C ALA A 56 -10.93 -7.31 0.78
N MET A 57 -12.26 -7.42 0.86
CA MET A 57 -12.91 -8.64 1.34
C MET A 57 -12.94 -9.71 0.26
N THR A 58 -12.75 -10.98 0.65
CA THR A 58 -12.85 -12.12 -0.28
C THR A 58 -14.16 -12.15 -1.08
N PRO A 59 -15.34 -11.89 -0.50
CA PRO A 59 -16.58 -11.81 -1.28
C PRO A 59 -16.54 -10.72 -2.36
N THR A 60 -15.99 -9.54 -2.06
CA THR A 60 -15.85 -8.44 -3.02
C THR A 60 -14.97 -8.85 -4.19
N LEU A 61 -13.82 -9.46 -3.89
CA LEU A 61 -12.91 -9.97 -4.93
C LEU A 61 -13.60 -11.01 -5.83
N ARG A 62 -14.28 -12.00 -5.24
CA ARG A 62 -15.00 -13.03 -6.01
C ARG A 62 -16.10 -12.43 -6.87
N THR A 63 -16.86 -11.46 -6.34
CA THR A 63 -17.90 -10.77 -7.10
C THR A 63 -17.31 -9.97 -8.27
N LEU A 64 -16.18 -9.28 -8.04
CA LEU A 64 -15.49 -8.55 -9.09
C LEU A 64 -14.99 -9.49 -10.20
N LEU A 65 -14.37 -10.62 -9.83
CA LEU A 65 -13.90 -11.61 -10.80
C LEU A 65 -15.06 -12.26 -11.58
N ALA A 66 -16.18 -12.57 -10.91
CA ALA A 66 -17.38 -13.07 -11.58
C ALA A 66 -17.96 -12.05 -12.58
N LYS A 67 -17.96 -10.75 -12.22
CA LYS A 67 -18.35 -9.66 -13.12
C LYS A 67 -17.40 -9.56 -14.30
N VAL A 68 -16.09 -9.61 -14.07
CA VAL A 68 -15.07 -9.60 -15.13
C VAL A 68 -15.31 -10.72 -16.13
N ALA A 69 -15.56 -11.93 -15.66
CA ALA A 69 -15.84 -13.09 -16.52
C ALA A 69 -17.18 -12.95 -17.28
N ALA A 70 -18.25 -12.51 -16.58
CA ALA A 70 -19.58 -12.41 -17.19
C ALA A 70 -19.70 -11.31 -18.25
N GLU A 71 -18.97 -10.21 -18.09
CA GLU A 71 -19.04 -9.04 -18.97
C GLU A 71 -17.83 -8.95 -19.91
N ASP A 72 -16.93 -9.91 -19.86
CA ASP A 72 -15.67 -9.94 -20.64
C ASP A 72 -14.90 -8.62 -20.50
N LEU A 73 -14.57 -8.28 -19.24
CA LEU A 73 -13.83 -7.05 -18.91
C LEU A 73 -12.33 -7.29 -18.96
N GLU A 74 -11.57 -6.26 -19.31
CA GLU A 74 -10.12 -6.21 -19.09
C GLU A 74 -9.80 -6.23 -17.60
N LEU A 75 -8.78 -6.98 -17.18
CA LEU A 75 -8.36 -7.10 -15.78
C LEU A 75 -6.85 -7.01 -15.67
N HIS A 76 -6.37 -5.92 -15.10
CA HIS A 76 -4.94 -5.64 -14.93
C HIS A 76 -4.57 -5.50 -13.46
N GLN A 77 -3.27 -5.65 -13.18
CA GLN A 77 -2.73 -5.54 -11.82
C GLN A 77 -1.65 -4.47 -11.73
N LEU A 78 -1.69 -3.71 -10.62
CA LEU A 78 -0.63 -2.80 -10.18
C LEU A 78 -0.10 -3.21 -8.82
N ASP A 79 1.21 -3.04 -8.56
CA ASP A 79 1.88 -3.22 -7.26
C ASP A 79 2.43 -1.87 -6.79
N ILE A 80 1.85 -1.29 -5.76
CA ILE A 80 2.29 -0.01 -5.19
C ILE A 80 3.60 -0.20 -4.45
N CYS A 81 4.64 0.46 -4.93
CA CYS A 81 5.94 0.39 -4.28
C CYS A 81 5.91 1.07 -2.91
N THR A 82 6.20 0.30 -1.86
CA THR A 82 6.31 0.86 -0.49
C THR A 82 5.05 1.62 -0.02
N ALA A 83 3.87 1.00 -0.17
CA ALA A 83 2.56 1.60 0.09
C ALA A 83 2.52 2.41 1.40
N PHE A 84 2.96 1.85 2.53
CA PHE A 84 2.92 2.54 3.82
C PHE A 84 3.76 3.83 3.86
N LEU A 85 4.83 3.94 3.07
CA LEU A 85 5.65 5.16 3.02
C LEU A 85 4.93 6.34 2.34
N ASN A 86 3.79 6.11 1.71
CA ASN A 86 2.94 7.18 1.17
C ASN A 86 2.00 7.76 2.25
N GLY A 87 1.72 7.01 3.33
CA GLY A 87 0.85 7.44 4.43
C GLY A 87 1.49 8.55 5.26
N GLU A 88 0.72 9.58 5.57
CA GLU A 88 1.11 10.67 6.45
C GLU A 88 0.81 10.30 7.91
N LEU A 89 1.66 10.73 8.83
CA LEU A 89 1.45 10.49 10.26
C LEU A 89 0.80 11.72 10.89
N GLY A 90 -0.31 11.52 11.58
CA GLY A 90 -0.94 12.58 12.39
C GLY A 90 -0.22 12.81 13.72
N GLU A 91 0.52 11.80 14.19
CA GLU A 91 1.24 11.84 15.46
C GLU A 91 2.76 11.95 15.24
N GLU A 92 3.43 12.49 16.24
CA GLU A 92 4.88 12.54 16.26
C GLU A 92 5.47 11.18 16.67
N VAL A 93 6.16 10.52 15.75
CA VAL A 93 6.77 9.21 15.98
C VAL A 93 8.28 9.30 15.87
N TRP A 94 8.96 8.88 16.93
CA TRP A 94 10.42 8.79 16.99
C TRP A 94 10.87 7.34 16.96
N VAL A 95 11.92 7.08 16.19
CA VAL A 95 12.54 5.75 16.08
C VAL A 95 14.03 5.84 16.35
N LYS A 96 14.60 4.78 16.91
CA LYS A 96 16.05 4.64 17.07
C LYS A 96 16.71 4.66 15.69
N GLN A 97 17.98 5.04 15.64
CA GLN A 97 18.74 4.93 14.41
C GLN A 97 18.91 3.46 14.02
N PRO A 98 18.79 3.11 12.72
CA PRO A 98 19.01 1.74 12.27
C PRO A 98 20.46 1.32 12.53
N GLU A 99 20.64 0.06 12.88
CA GLU A 99 21.97 -0.53 13.01
C GLU A 99 22.74 -0.42 11.69
N GLY A 100 24.00 -0.01 11.76
CA GLY A 100 24.84 0.26 10.59
C GLY A 100 24.66 1.64 9.95
N TYR A 101 23.70 2.46 10.43
CA TYR A 101 23.42 3.80 9.88
C TYR A 101 23.35 4.87 10.98
N GLN A 102 24.06 4.66 12.08
CA GLN A 102 24.04 5.62 13.20
C GLN A 102 24.89 6.86 12.89
N GLN A 103 24.36 8.02 13.21
CA GLN A 103 25.04 9.31 13.04
C GLN A 103 24.86 10.15 14.30
N GLY A 104 25.87 10.92 14.69
CA GLY A 104 25.74 11.94 15.75
C GLY A 104 25.62 11.44 17.18
N GLY A 105 25.94 10.18 17.45
CA GLY A 105 25.98 9.61 18.82
C GLY A 105 24.65 9.10 19.37
N SER A 106 24.66 8.62 20.62
CA SER A 106 23.55 7.83 21.22
C SER A 106 22.29 8.63 21.56
N ARG A 107 22.38 9.98 21.59
CA ARG A 107 21.21 10.85 21.85
C ARG A 107 20.46 11.28 20.60
N MET A 108 20.87 10.78 19.43
CA MET A 108 20.21 11.10 18.17
C MET A 108 19.17 10.00 17.83
N ALA A 109 18.01 10.44 17.38
CA ALA A 109 16.93 9.57 16.89
C ALA A 109 16.39 10.11 15.56
N TYR A 110 15.56 9.33 14.89
CA TYR A 110 14.88 9.80 13.69
C TYR A 110 13.41 10.11 14.00
N LYS A 111 12.99 11.33 13.67
CA LYS A 111 11.57 11.67 13.58
C LYS A 111 11.02 11.18 12.25
N LEU A 112 9.98 10.37 12.28
CA LEU A 112 9.32 9.91 11.08
C LEU A 112 8.49 11.04 10.47
N GLN A 113 8.62 11.23 9.17
CA GLN A 113 7.82 12.18 8.39
C GLN A 113 6.63 11.48 7.73
N ARG A 114 6.72 10.16 7.58
CA ARG A 114 5.70 9.31 6.96
C ARG A 114 5.65 7.96 7.68
N ALA A 115 4.55 7.26 7.49
CA ALA A 115 4.38 5.92 8.06
C ALA A 115 5.49 4.97 7.59
N LEU A 116 5.84 4.02 8.44
CA LEU A 116 6.85 3.01 8.17
C LEU A 116 6.30 1.64 8.54
N TYR A 117 6.74 0.63 7.81
CA TYR A 117 6.38 -0.77 8.10
C TYR A 117 6.57 -1.10 9.57
N GLY A 118 5.59 -1.79 10.17
CA GLY A 118 5.61 -2.21 11.55
C GLY A 118 4.97 -1.24 12.54
N LEU A 119 4.68 0.01 12.17
CA LEU A 119 3.81 0.89 12.97
C LEU A 119 2.38 0.36 12.95
N LYS A 120 1.69 0.41 14.09
CA LYS A 120 0.29 -0.02 14.20
C LYS A 120 -0.65 0.81 13.32
N GLN A 121 -0.41 2.11 13.20
CA GLN A 121 -1.22 3.05 12.39
C GLN A 121 -0.82 3.11 10.91
N ALA A 122 0.26 2.45 10.47
CA ALA A 122 0.71 2.54 9.08
C ALA A 122 -0.33 2.09 8.05
N PRO A 123 -1.10 0.99 8.25
CA PRO A 123 -2.16 0.59 7.32
C PRO A 123 -3.24 1.67 7.18
N ARG A 124 -3.64 2.31 8.27
CA ARG A 124 -4.64 3.37 8.25
C ARG A 124 -4.13 4.61 7.54
N ALA A 125 -2.93 5.08 7.88
CA ALA A 125 -2.31 6.24 7.24
C ALA A 125 -2.18 6.05 5.71
N TRP A 126 -1.86 4.85 5.27
CA TRP A 126 -1.86 4.49 3.85
C TRP A 126 -3.26 4.53 3.24
N HIS A 127 -4.25 3.91 3.89
CA HIS A 127 -5.62 3.88 3.37
C HIS A 127 -6.20 5.29 3.26
N GLU A 128 -5.97 6.17 4.23
CA GLU A 128 -6.40 7.57 4.19
C GLU A 128 -5.77 8.32 3.01
N LYS A 129 -4.47 8.11 2.78
CA LYS A 129 -3.79 8.70 1.61
C LYS A 129 -4.33 8.17 0.29
N LEU A 130 -4.56 6.86 0.21
CA LEU A 130 -5.17 6.22 -0.95
C LEU A 130 -6.57 6.79 -1.22
N GLN A 131 -7.42 6.86 -0.20
CA GLN A 131 -8.77 7.41 -0.33
C GLN A 131 -8.74 8.87 -0.76
N GLN A 132 -7.84 9.68 -0.20
CA GLN A 132 -7.67 11.07 -0.62
C GLN A 132 -7.37 11.19 -2.13
N VAL A 133 -6.50 10.32 -2.65
CA VAL A 133 -6.16 10.34 -4.09
C VAL A 133 -7.30 9.76 -4.92
N MET A 134 -7.78 8.57 -4.59
CA MET A 134 -8.81 7.87 -5.40
C MET A 134 -10.12 8.67 -5.45
N VAL A 135 -10.59 9.18 -4.31
CA VAL A 135 -11.87 9.91 -4.24
C VAL A 135 -11.67 11.39 -4.53
N GLY A 136 -10.72 12.04 -3.85
CA GLY A 136 -10.55 13.49 -3.91
C GLY A 136 -9.90 13.99 -5.20
N VAL A 137 -9.03 13.20 -5.83
CA VAL A 137 -8.29 13.61 -7.03
C VAL A 137 -8.79 12.90 -8.28
N LEU A 138 -8.91 11.56 -8.23
CA LEU A 138 -9.28 10.76 -9.41
C LEU A 138 -10.81 10.66 -9.62
N GLY A 139 -11.61 11.18 -8.68
CA GLY A 139 -13.06 11.23 -8.79
C GLY A 139 -13.75 9.87 -8.70
N CYS A 140 -13.12 8.89 -8.04
CA CYS A 140 -13.74 7.61 -7.75
C CYS A 140 -14.71 7.72 -6.56
N THR A 141 -15.63 6.78 -6.46
CA THR A 141 -16.48 6.58 -5.27
C THR A 141 -16.06 5.29 -4.59
N ALA A 142 -15.79 5.33 -3.29
CA ALA A 142 -15.57 4.12 -2.52
C ALA A 142 -16.91 3.39 -2.30
N ALA A 143 -16.93 2.08 -2.50
CA ALA A 143 -18.14 1.30 -2.30
C ALA A 143 -18.50 1.21 -0.81
N SER A 144 -19.78 1.38 -0.47
CA SER A 144 -20.23 1.35 0.92
C SER A 144 -20.07 -0.02 1.60
N ALA A 145 -20.19 -1.09 0.81
CA ALA A 145 -20.07 -2.46 1.30
C ALA A 145 -18.60 -2.88 1.55
N ASP A 146 -17.66 -2.32 0.77
CA ASP A 146 -16.23 -2.56 0.91
C ASP A 146 -15.45 -1.31 0.49
N PRO A 147 -14.97 -0.50 1.44
CA PRO A 147 -14.25 0.75 1.14
C PRO A 147 -12.91 0.55 0.40
N SER A 148 -12.48 -0.71 0.21
CA SER A 148 -11.30 -1.04 -0.61
C SER A 148 -11.63 -1.17 -2.10
N LEU A 149 -12.93 -1.14 -2.47
CA LEU A 149 -13.40 -1.10 -3.85
C LEU A 149 -13.73 0.35 -4.24
N PHE A 150 -13.03 0.87 -5.21
CA PHE A 150 -13.27 2.19 -5.78
C PHE A 150 -13.90 2.05 -7.17
N VAL A 151 -14.90 2.87 -7.46
CA VAL A 151 -15.61 2.86 -8.74
C VAL A 151 -15.60 4.27 -9.32
N LYS A 152 -15.23 4.38 -10.60
CA LYS A 152 -15.32 5.63 -11.38
C LYS A 152 -16.29 5.40 -12.53
N HIS A 153 -17.38 6.14 -12.55
CA HIS A 153 -18.35 6.10 -13.63
C HIS A 153 -18.02 7.15 -14.69
N SER A 154 -18.14 6.77 -15.95
CA SER A 154 -17.98 7.66 -17.10
C SER A 154 -19.05 7.35 -18.16
N SER A 155 -19.18 8.22 -19.16
CA SER A 155 -20.08 8.00 -20.31
C SER A 155 -19.71 6.74 -21.13
N SER A 156 -18.45 6.33 -21.09
CA SER A 156 -17.92 5.15 -21.80
C SER A 156 -17.96 3.87 -20.97
N GLY A 157 -18.46 3.91 -19.73
CA GLY A 157 -18.55 2.77 -18.84
C GLY A 157 -17.97 3.04 -17.47
N SER A 158 -17.84 1.99 -16.68
CA SER A 158 -17.32 2.07 -15.32
C SER A 158 -15.95 1.41 -15.21
N ILE A 159 -15.10 2.01 -14.39
CA ILE A 159 -13.80 1.47 -14.00
C ILE A 159 -13.90 1.06 -12.53
N TRP A 160 -13.46 -0.14 -12.20
CA TRP A 160 -13.39 -0.63 -10.83
C TRP A 160 -11.94 -0.85 -10.43
N VAL A 161 -11.58 -0.40 -9.24
CA VAL A 161 -10.25 -0.60 -8.66
C VAL A 161 -10.41 -1.24 -7.29
N LEU A 162 -9.99 -2.49 -7.15
CA LEU A 162 -9.99 -3.21 -5.88
C LEU A 162 -8.59 -3.22 -5.30
N VAL A 163 -8.45 -2.81 -4.04
CA VAL A 163 -7.15 -2.60 -3.40
C VAL A 163 -6.96 -3.54 -2.21
N TYR A 164 -5.88 -4.31 -2.22
CA TYR A 164 -5.42 -5.11 -1.10
C TYR A 164 -4.03 -4.66 -0.67
N VAL A 165 -3.95 -3.71 0.24
CA VAL A 165 -2.74 -3.06 0.75
C VAL A 165 -1.93 -2.39 -0.37
N ASP A 166 -0.96 -3.09 -0.95
CA ASP A 166 -0.07 -2.65 -2.03
C ASP A 166 -0.48 -3.21 -3.41
N ASP A 167 -1.30 -4.24 -3.45
CA ASP A 167 -1.80 -4.85 -4.68
C ASP A 167 -3.14 -4.23 -5.11
N MET A 168 -3.25 -3.85 -6.38
CA MET A 168 -4.48 -3.31 -6.97
C MET A 168 -4.90 -4.12 -8.20
N LEU A 169 -6.18 -4.45 -8.31
CA LEU A 169 -6.82 -4.89 -9.54
C LEU A 169 -7.54 -3.71 -10.17
N VAL A 170 -7.30 -3.47 -11.45
CA VAL A 170 -7.96 -2.43 -12.25
C VAL A 170 -8.70 -3.11 -13.38
N THR A 171 -9.99 -2.87 -13.50
CA THR A 171 -10.83 -3.48 -14.51
C THR A 171 -11.82 -2.49 -15.15
N ALA A 172 -12.03 -2.63 -16.45
CA ALA A 172 -13.00 -1.89 -17.24
C ALA A 172 -13.33 -2.67 -18.52
N LYS A 173 -14.32 -2.17 -19.30
CA LYS A 173 -14.71 -2.82 -20.55
C LYS A 173 -13.67 -2.68 -21.67
N GLN A 174 -12.92 -1.58 -21.67
CA GLN A 174 -11.96 -1.26 -22.71
C GLN A 174 -10.55 -1.16 -22.14
N LEU A 175 -9.57 -1.68 -22.85
CA LEU A 175 -8.16 -1.66 -22.47
C LEU A 175 -7.64 -0.22 -22.25
N GLU A 176 -8.08 0.71 -23.09
CA GLU A 176 -7.69 2.12 -23.00
C GLU A 176 -8.12 2.74 -21.66
N GLN A 177 -9.32 2.38 -21.15
CA GLN A 177 -9.80 2.84 -19.85
C GLN A 177 -8.94 2.30 -18.69
N VAL A 178 -8.55 1.03 -18.78
CA VAL A 178 -7.65 0.40 -17.80
C VAL A 178 -6.29 1.06 -17.84
N GLN A 179 -5.72 1.28 -19.03
CA GLN A 179 -4.42 1.94 -19.19
C GLN A 179 -4.43 3.37 -18.66
N GLN A 180 -5.48 4.14 -18.98
CA GLN A 180 -5.65 5.49 -18.47
C GLN A 180 -5.74 5.51 -16.95
N ALA A 181 -6.57 4.65 -16.35
CA ALA A 181 -6.69 4.56 -14.90
C ALA A 181 -5.36 4.20 -14.22
N LYS A 182 -4.60 3.25 -14.78
CA LYS A 182 -3.26 2.92 -14.29
C LYS A 182 -2.32 4.12 -14.36
N GLN A 183 -2.31 4.87 -15.46
CA GLN A 183 -1.48 6.07 -15.60
C GLN A 183 -1.87 7.15 -14.59
N GLU A 184 -3.17 7.39 -14.37
CA GLU A 184 -3.67 8.32 -13.36
C GLU A 184 -3.18 7.91 -11.95
N ILE A 185 -3.30 6.64 -11.57
CA ILE A 185 -2.82 6.11 -10.28
C ILE A 185 -1.29 6.25 -10.17
N MET A 186 -0.55 5.88 -11.21
CA MET A 186 0.91 5.94 -11.25
C MET A 186 1.45 7.37 -11.24
N GLY A 187 0.64 8.35 -11.64
CA GLY A 187 0.96 9.78 -11.50
C GLY A 187 1.04 10.24 -10.04
N HIS A 188 0.38 9.54 -9.13
CA HIS A 188 0.34 9.87 -7.69
C HIS A 188 1.15 8.92 -6.82
N PHE A 189 1.29 7.66 -7.24
CA PHE A 189 1.99 6.63 -6.49
C PHE A 189 3.05 5.95 -7.37
N ARG A 190 4.23 5.76 -6.80
CA ARG A 190 5.20 4.90 -7.46
C ARG A 190 4.67 3.46 -7.48
N ALA A 191 4.32 2.94 -8.65
CA ALA A 191 3.80 1.60 -8.81
C ALA A 191 4.55 0.84 -9.91
N ARG A 192 4.40 -0.48 -9.89
CA ARG A 192 4.77 -1.37 -10.97
C ARG A 192 3.52 -1.83 -11.68
N ASP A 193 3.49 -1.65 -12.98
CA ASP A 193 2.48 -2.25 -13.84
C ASP A 193 2.84 -3.73 -14.04
N LEU A 194 1.95 -4.62 -13.61
CA LEU A 194 2.10 -6.07 -13.78
C LEU A 194 1.33 -6.59 -14.99
N SER A 195 0.77 -5.68 -15.80
CA SER A 195 -0.05 -6.00 -16.97
C SER A 195 -1.33 -6.77 -16.60
N GLU A 196 -1.73 -7.75 -17.40
CA GLU A 196 -2.86 -8.61 -17.10
C GLU A 196 -2.67 -9.36 -15.79
N ALA A 197 -3.75 -9.47 -15.01
CA ALA A 197 -3.71 -10.10 -13.70
C ALA A 197 -3.60 -11.62 -13.86
N SER A 198 -2.51 -12.19 -13.34
CA SER A 198 -2.28 -13.64 -13.32
C SER A 198 -2.26 -14.25 -11.92
N CYS A 199 -2.03 -13.43 -10.89
CA CYS A 199 -2.03 -13.90 -9.50
C CYS A 199 -2.37 -12.73 -8.57
N TYR A 200 -3.43 -12.85 -7.77
CA TYR A 200 -3.84 -11.84 -6.83
C TYR A 200 -4.16 -12.45 -5.47
N VAL A 201 -3.52 -11.91 -4.40
CA VAL A 201 -3.69 -12.38 -3.01
C VAL A 201 -3.57 -13.92 -2.90
N GLY A 202 -2.60 -14.49 -3.61
CA GLY A 202 -2.33 -15.94 -3.59
C GLY A 202 -3.29 -16.80 -4.41
N MET A 203 -4.21 -16.21 -5.16
CA MET A 203 -5.08 -16.90 -6.11
C MET A 203 -4.52 -16.74 -7.52
N GLU A 204 -4.40 -17.83 -8.23
CA GLU A 204 -4.09 -17.84 -9.66
C GLU A 204 -5.33 -17.40 -10.46
N ILE A 205 -5.11 -16.54 -11.43
CA ILE A 205 -6.14 -16.03 -12.35
C ILE A 205 -5.73 -16.43 -13.75
N SER A 206 -6.58 -17.20 -14.40
CA SER A 206 -6.44 -17.59 -15.81
C SER A 206 -7.70 -17.17 -16.58
N ARG A 207 -7.54 -16.91 -17.85
CA ARG A 207 -8.63 -16.59 -18.77
C ARG A 207 -8.59 -17.63 -19.88
N ASP A 208 -9.70 -18.31 -20.11
CA ASP A 208 -9.89 -19.30 -21.19
C ASP A 208 -10.30 -18.56 -22.48
#